data_23bd3a5a4f125f979df48c80c15f6719
#
_entry.id   23bd3a5a4f125f979df48c80c15f6719
#
_cell.length_a   1.000
_cell.length_b   1.000
_cell.length_c   1.000
_cell.angle_alpha   90.00
_cell.angle_beta   90.00
_cell.angle_gamma   90.00
#
_symmetry.space_group_name_H-M   'P 1'
#
loop_
_entity.id
_entity.type
_entity.pdbx_description
1 polymer ?
#
loop_
_entity_poly.entity_id
_entity_poly.type
_entity_poly.pdbx_seq_one_letter_code
_entity_poly.pdbx_strand_id
1 'polypeptide(L)'
;MAPLLKYKSIFISDVHLGTKGCQAGKLLEFFKNSRSENLYLVGDIIDVWAMQKSFYWPQEHNDVIQKILRKARHGTKVFYIIGNHDEVFRKFIPMHFGDIKIVNRVIHETQLGKKYLIVHGDAWDGVMKYAKWLSKLGSIAYELLLKINIVINFFRKLRGKNYWSLAKFLKYKVKNAVKYIGEYEKTLSNYAKRKKFDGIICGHIHHAEDLNLDGVNYLNCGDWVESCTALAEKYDGTFEIIYWDKKREEYNLENIDKDKVTSFKKAS
;
A
#
# COMPACT_ATOMS: atom_id res chain seq x y z
N MET A 1 -16.48 -23.74 2.25
CA MET A 1 -15.29 -22.95 1.83
C MET A 1 -15.76 -21.55 1.52
N ALA A 2 -15.12 -20.56 2.12
CA ALA A 2 -15.43 -19.16 1.85
C ALA A 2 -15.25 -18.80 0.37
N PRO A 3 -16.05 -17.88 -0.23
CA PRO A 3 -15.92 -17.48 -1.60
C PRO A 3 -14.53 -16.84 -1.82
N LEU A 4 -13.76 -17.41 -2.72
CA LEU A 4 -12.46 -16.90 -3.08
C LEU A 4 -12.64 -15.63 -3.92
N LEU A 5 -12.04 -14.51 -3.50
CA LEU A 5 -11.99 -13.29 -4.28
C LEU A 5 -11.18 -13.53 -5.56
N LYS A 6 -11.79 -13.32 -6.72
CA LYS A 6 -11.16 -13.54 -8.02
C LYS A 6 -11.05 -12.24 -8.80
N TYR A 7 -9.85 -11.95 -9.25
CA TYR A 7 -9.52 -10.74 -9.99
C TYR A 7 -8.73 -11.06 -11.25
N LYS A 8 -8.76 -10.16 -12.22
CA LYS A 8 -7.87 -10.20 -13.38
C LYS A 8 -6.44 -9.92 -12.94
N SER A 9 -6.26 -8.84 -12.17
CA SER A 9 -4.96 -8.40 -11.67
C SER A 9 -5.08 -7.90 -10.23
N ILE A 10 -4.04 -8.16 -9.42
CA ILE A 10 -3.89 -7.61 -8.06
C ILE A 10 -2.57 -6.83 -8.01
N PHE A 11 -2.61 -5.66 -7.40
CA PHE A 11 -1.46 -4.78 -7.20
C PHE A 11 -1.31 -4.50 -5.72
N ILE A 12 -0.13 -4.74 -5.17
CA ILE A 12 0.22 -4.45 -3.78
C ILE A 12 1.56 -3.72 -3.74
N SER A 13 1.75 -2.82 -2.81
CA SER A 13 3.00 -2.09 -2.59
C SER A 13 3.30 -1.93 -1.10
N ASP A 14 4.49 -1.45 -0.80
CA ASP A 14 4.85 -0.97 0.53
C ASP A 14 4.57 -2.01 1.64
N VAL A 15 5.05 -3.23 1.43
CA VAL A 15 4.90 -4.36 2.35
C VAL A 15 5.93 -4.30 3.46
N HIS A 16 7.16 -3.87 3.13
CA HIS A 16 8.29 -3.70 4.05
C HIS A 16 8.61 -4.97 4.86
N LEU A 17 8.68 -6.14 4.19
CA LEU A 17 9.24 -7.35 4.80
C LEU A 17 10.66 -7.06 5.32
N GLY A 18 10.96 -7.46 6.54
CA GLY A 18 12.20 -7.10 7.24
C GLY A 18 11.99 -6.03 8.31
N THR A 19 10.76 -5.53 8.49
CA THR A 19 10.40 -4.58 9.55
C THR A 19 9.35 -5.15 10.50
N LYS A 20 9.33 -4.64 11.73
CA LYS A 20 8.29 -5.00 12.72
C LYS A 20 6.91 -4.41 12.40
N GLY A 21 6.86 -3.41 11.53
CA GLY A 21 5.60 -2.75 11.12
C GLY A 21 4.83 -3.53 10.05
N CYS A 22 5.49 -4.46 9.36
CA CYS A 22 4.86 -5.24 8.29
C CYS A 22 3.71 -6.11 8.83
N GLN A 23 2.53 -6.01 8.22
CA GLN A 23 1.34 -6.81 8.54
C GLN A 23 1.33 -8.14 7.76
N ALA A 24 2.44 -8.91 7.85
CA ALA A 24 2.65 -10.13 7.07
C ALA A 24 1.52 -11.16 7.25
N GLY A 25 1.01 -11.32 8.47
CA GLY A 25 -0.10 -12.23 8.77
C GLY A 25 -1.38 -11.87 8.00
N LYS A 26 -1.74 -10.57 7.95
CA LYS A 26 -2.89 -10.08 7.19
C LYS A 26 -2.69 -10.24 5.68
N LEU A 27 -1.48 -10.00 5.18
CA LEU A 27 -1.14 -10.21 3.77
C LEU A 27 -1.25 -11.69 3.38
N LEU A 28 -0.80 -12.60 4.24
CA LEU A 28 -0.96 -14.04 4.05
C LEU A 28 -2.43 -14.46 3.99
N GLU A 29 -3.25 -13.90 4.88
CA GLU A 29 -4.69 -14.14 4.90
C GLU A 29 -5.35 -13.62 3.61
N PHE A 30 -5.00 -12.41 3.16
CA PHE A 30 -5.45 -11.87 1.87
C PHE A 30 -5.06 -12.79 0.71
N PHE A 31 -3.80 -13.23 0.64
CA PHE A 31 -3.33 -14.15 -0.40
C PHE A 31 -3.98 -15.53 -0.36
N LYS A 32 -4.42 -16.01 0.80
CA LYS A 32 -5.18 -17.26 0.94
C LYS A 32 -6.58 -17.12 0.33
N ASN A 33 -7.20 -15.95 0.52
CA ASN A 33 -8.59 -15.70 0.15
C ASN A 33 -8.73 -14.99 -1.21
N SER A 34 -7.63 -14.73 -1.93
CA SER A 34 -7.64 -14.07 -3.24
C SER A 34 -6.88 -14.84 -4.30
N ARG A 35 -7.36 -14.76 -5.55
CA ARG A 35 -6.68 -15.25 -6.76
C ARG A 35 -6.71 -14.18 -7.85
N SER A 36 -5.66 -14.18 -8.67
CA SER A 36 -5.59 -13.33 -9.85
C SER A 36 -4.76 -13.99 -10.93
N GLU A 37 -4.97 -13.58 -12.19
CA GLU A 37 -4.11 -14.00 -13.30
C GLU A 37 -2.77 -13.29 -13.24
N ASN A 38 -2.76 -12.00 -12.83
CA ASN A 38 -1.56 -11.22 -12.66
C ASN A 38 -1.43 -10.73 -11.21
N LEU A 39 -0.21 -10.74 -10.70
CA LEU A 39 0.15 -10.15 -9.41
C LEU A 39 1.31 -9.18 -9.61
N TYR A 40 1.09 -7.92 -9.27
CA TYR A 40 2.10 -6.88 -9.32
C TYR A 40 2.52 -6.49 -7.91
N LEU A 41 3.80 -6.68 -7.61
CA LEU A 41 4.46 -6.25 -6.39
C LEU A 41 5.11 -4.90 -6.70
N VAL A 42 4.46 -3.80 -6.29
CA VAL A 42 4.74 -2.45 -6.79
C VAL A 42 5.72 -1.70 -5.88
N GLY A 43 6.87 -2.32 -5.63
CA GLY A 43 7.99 -1.76 -4.88
C GLY A 43 7.86 -1.81 -3.36
N ASP A 44 9.00 -1.65 -2.70
CA ASP A 44 9.14 -1.67 -1.25
C ASP A 44 8.55 -2.94 -0.61
N ILE A 45 8.75 -4.08 -1.28
CA ILE A 45 8.29 -5.39 -0.80
C ILE A 45 9.22 -5.91 0.28
N ILE A 46 10.54 -5.79 0.09
CA ILE A 46 11.57 -6.15 1.07
C ILE A 46 12.28 -4.88 1.52
N ASP A 47 12.26 -4.60 2.82
CA ASP A 47 12.95 -3.44 3.37
C ASP A 47 14.42 -3.75 3.66
N VAL A 48 15.23 -3.72 2.61
CA VAL A 48 16.68 -3.94 2.71
C VAL A 48 17.34 -2.84 3.55
N TRP A 49 16.84 -1.60 3.51
CA TRP A 49 17.40 -0.50 4.32
C TRP A 49 17.20 -0.73 5.83
N ALA A 50 16.05 -1.24 6.24
CA ALA A 50 15.81 -1.58 7.64
C ALA A 50 16.67 -2.78 8.07
N MET A 51 16.76 -3.81 7.22
CA MET A 51 17.54 -5.03 7.49
C MET A 51 19.04 -4.76 7.60
N GLN A 52 19.58 -3.79 6.84
CA GLN A 52 20.98 -3.35 6.97
C GLN A 52 21.28 -2.71 8.33
N LYS A 53 20.28 -2.09 8.97
CA LYS A 53 20.45 -1.47 10.29
C LYS A 53 20.27 -2.48 11.42
N SER A 54 19.28 -3.37 11.29
CA SER A 54 18.96 -4.42 12.25
C SER A 54 18.21 -5.53 11.54
N PHE A 55 18.80 -6.71 11.51
CA PHE A 55 18.19 -7.85 10.85
C PHE A 55 16.96 -8.33 11.64
N TYR A 56 15.79 -8.32 11.00
CA TYR A 56 14.53 -8.83 11.52
C TYR A 56 13.81 -9.59 10.43
N TRP A 57 13.67 -10.91 10.61
CA TRP A 57 13.03 -11.77 9.60
C TRP A 57 12.29 -12.94 10.27
N PRO A 58 11.07 -12.70 10.79
CA PRO A 58 10.24 -13.74 11.38
C PRO A 58 9.71 -14.72 10.35
N GLN A 59 9.21 -15.88 10.80
CA GLN A 59 8.70 -16.94 9.92
C GLN A 59 7.57 -16.44 8.99
N GLU A 60 6.71 -15.55 9.45
CA GLU A 60 5.63 -14.98 8.63
C GLU A 60 6.15 -14.27 7.37
N HIS A 61 7.33 -13.65 7.42
CA HIS A 61 7.95 -13.04 6.25
C HIS A 61 8.39 -14.09 5.23
N ASN A 62 8.95 -15.23 5.68
CA ASN A 62 9.22 -16.37 4.82
C ASN A 62 7.95 -16.89 4.16
N ASP A 63 6.86 -17.00 4.94
CA ASP A 63 5.58 -17.51 4.47
C ASP A 63 4.98 -16.64 3.37
N VAL A 64 5.14 -15.31 3.47
CA VAL A 64 4.75 -14.37 2.40
C VAL A 64 5.53 -14.65 1.12
N ILE A 65 6.86 -14.76 1.20
CA ILE A 65 7.70 -15.07 0.03
C ILE A 65 7.31 -16.42 -0.58
N GLN A 66 7.16 -17.46 0.23
CA GLN A 66 6.73 -18.79 -0.22
C GLN A 66 5.34 -18.73 -0.89
N LYS A 67 4.42 -17.91 -0.36
CA LYS A 67 3.09 -17.75 -0.94
C LYS A 67 3.14 -17.09 -2.31
N ILE A 68 3.98 -16.07 -2.49
CA ILE A 68 4.21 -15.41 -3.78
C ILE A 68 4.80 -16.41 -4.79
N LEU A 69 5.86 -17.14 -4.42
CA LEU A 69 6.47 -18.19 -5.25
C LEU A 69 5.47 -19.28 -5.63
N ARG A 70 4.63 -19.69 -4.68
CA ARG A 70 3.56 -20.66 -4.94
C ARG A 70 2.53 -20.14 -5.93
N LYS A 71 2.12 -18.85 -5.84
CA LYS A 71 1.21 -18.25 -6.81
C LYS A 71 1.81 -18.25 -8.22
N ALA A 72 3.08 -17.86 -8.35
CA ALA A 72 3.80 -17.91 -9.63
C ALA A 72 3.83 -19.34 -10.19
N ARG A 73 4.25 -20.32 -9.41
CA ARG A 73 4.30 -21.75 -9.81
C ARG A 73 2.93 -22.30 -10.25
N HIS A 74 1.83 -21.75 -9.75
CA HIS A 74 0.47 -22.15 -10.13
C HIS A 74 -0.15 -21.30 -11.24
N GLY A 75 0.68 -20.60 -12.01
CA GLY A 75 0.27 -19.92 -13.24
C GLY A 75 -0.09 -18.43 -13.08
N THR A 76 -0.02 -17.85 -11.87
CA THR A 76 -0.13 -16.38 -11.73
C THR A 76 1.11 -15.73 -12.31
N LYS A 77 0.95 -14.78 -13.25
CA LYS A 77 2.06 -13.98 -13.77
C LYS A 77 2.47 -12.96 -12.71
N VAL A 78 3.68 -13.10 -12.16
CA VAL A 78 4.15 -12.24 -11.08
C VAL A 78 5.21 -11.27 -11.61
N PHE A 79 4.99 -9.97 -11.31
CA PHE A 79 5.93 -8.90 -11.62
C PHE A 79 6.36 -8.23 -10.32
N TYR A 80 7.65 -8.14 -10.10
CA TYR A 80 8.24 -7.40 -8.99
C TYR A 80 8.82 -6.10 -9.52
N ILE A 81 8.15 -5.00 -9.25
CA ILE A 81 8.61 -3.65 -9.56
C ILE A 81 9.45 -3.18 -8.36
N ILE A 82 10.64 -2.66 -8.61
CA ILE A 82 11.59 -2.29 -7.56
C ILE A 82 11.25 -0.90 -7.03
N GLY A 83 11.19 -0.77 -5.68
CA GLY A 83 11.09 0.50 -4.97
C GLY A 83 12.45 1.00 -4.47
N ASN A 84 12.42 2.00 -3.57
CA ASN A 84 13.65 2.55 -3.00
C ASN A 84 14.20 1.73 -1.83
N HIS A 85 13.34 1.03 -1.04
CA HIS A 85 13.82 0.19 0.05
C HIS A 85 14.44 -1.12 -0.42
N ASP A 86 14.10 -1.56 -1.64
CA ASP A 86 14.65 -2.74 -2.28
C ASP A 86 15.47 -2.41 -3.55
N GLU A 87 15.95 -1.17 -3.67
CA GLU A 87 16.72 -0.66 -4.82
C GLU A 87 17.99 -1.46 -5.15
N VAL A 88 18.52 -2.21 -4.21
CA VAL A 88 19.69 -3.07 -4.41
C VAL A 88 19.48 -4.04 -5.58
N PHE A 89 18.25 -4.45 -5.85
CA PHE A 89 17.91 -5.34 -6.96
C PHE A 89 17.99 -4.67 -8.33
N ARG A 90 18.01 -3.33 -8.40
CA ARG A 90 18.17 -2.59 -9.68
C ARG A 90 19.46 -2.93 -10.42
N LYS A 91 20.50 -3.34 -9.68
CA LYS A 91 21.79 -3.72 -10.24
C LYS A 91 21.74 -5.00 -11.08
N PHE A 92 20.69 -5.80 -10.89
CA PHE A 92 20.55 -7.12 -11.50
C PHE A 92 19.49 -7.18 -12.61
N ILE A 93 18.90 -6.04 -12.99
CA ILE A 93 17.90 -5.99 -14.05
C ILE A 93 18.55 -6.11 -15.44
N PRO A 94 17.95 -6.88 -16.37
CA PRO A 94 16.74 -7.70 -16.21
C PRO A 94 17.01 -9.00 -15.46
N MET A 95 16.20 -9.31 -14.45
CA MET A 95 16.34 -10.52 -13.65
C MET A 95 15.01 -11.29 -13.59
N HIS A 96 15.12 -12.61 -13.62
CA HIS A 96 14.00 -13.50 -13.36
C HIS A 96 14.35 -14.33 -12.12
N PHE A 97 13.39 -14.45 -11.21
CA PHE A 97 13.49 -15.35 -10.08
C PHE A 97 12.40 -16.41 -10.22
N GLY A 98 12.74 -17.55 -10.85
CA GLY A 98 11.75 -18.49 -11.34
C GLY A 98 10.78 -17.80 -12.33
N ASP A 99 9.49 -17.89 -12.09
CA ASP A 99 8.45 -17.27 -12.90
C ASP A 99 8.13 -15.81 -12.51
N ILE A 100 8.94 -15.22 -11.61
CA ILE A 100 8.80 -13.82 -11.19
C ILE A 100 9.73 -12.95 -12.02
N LYS A 101 9.14 -11.95 -12.72
CA LYS A 101 9.90 -10.95 -13.48
C LYS A 101 10.22 -9.75 -12.60
N ILE A 102 11.51 -9.44 -12.43
CA ILE A 102 11.97 -8.28 -11.65
C ILE A 102 12.32 -7.15 -12.62
N VAL A 103 11.66 -6.01 -12.45
CA VAL A 103 11.72 -4.88 -13.38
C VAL A 103 11.64 -3.54 -12.66
N ASN A 104 12.06 -2.44 -13.32
CA ASN A 104 11.86 -1.08 -12.78
C ASN A 104 10.45 -0.55 -13.04
N ARG A 105 9.82 -1.01 -14.11
CA ARG A 105 8.48 -0.59 -14.54
C ARG A 105 7.91 -1.62 -15.48
N VAL A 106 6.58 -1.63 -15.60
CA VAL A 106 5.88 -2.45 -16.57
C VAL A 106 4.65 -1.70 -17.10
N ILE A 107 4.23 -2.01 -18.31
CA ILE A 107 2.98 -1.51 -18.88
C ILE A 107 1.95 -2.62 -18.70
N HIS A 108 0.85 -2.31 -18.05
CA HIS A 108 -0.31 -3.16 -17.91
C HIS A 108 -1.40 -2.73 -18.90
N GLU A 109 -1.92 -3.68 -19.65
CA GLU A 109 -3.07 -3.47 -20.51
C GLU A 109 -4.28 -4.12 -19.87
N THR A 110 -5.30 -3.32 -19.60
CA THR A 110 -6.55 -3.78 -18.99
C THR A 110 -7.39 -4.58 -19.96
N GLN A 111 -8.43 -5.25 -19.46
CA GLN A 111 -9.43 -5.92 -20.30
C GLN A 111 -10.13 -4.96 -21.30
N LEU A 112 -10.17 -3.68 -21.02
CA LEU A 112 -10.74 -2.64 -21.88
C LEU A 112 -9.72 -2.05 -22.88
N GLY A 113 -8.51 -2.62 -22.96
CA GLY A 113 -7.43 -2.13 -23.84
C GLY A 113 -6.76 -0.85 -23.38
N LYS A 114 -7.05 -0.35 -22.16
CA LYS A 114 -6.39 0.81 -21.59
C LYS A 114 -4.99 0.45 -21.09
N LYS A 115 -4.03 1.35 -21.29
CA LYS A 115 -2.62 1.15 -20.94
C LYS A 115 -2.24 1.93 -19.68
N TYR A 116 -1.85 1.22 -18.65
CA TYR A 116 -1.40 1.78 -17.38
C TYR A 116 0.10 1.55 -17.20
N LEU A 117 0.83 2.62 -16.87
CA LEU A 117 2.21 2.51 -16.45
C LEU A 117 2.27 2.10 -14.97
N ILE A 118 2.95 1.00 -14.65
CA ILE A 118 3.17 0.58 -13.26
C ILE A 118 4.60 0.93 -12.88
N VAL A 119 4.75 1.71 -11.82
CA VAL A 119 6.03 2.12 -11.22
C VAL A 119 5.87 2.19 -9.72
N HIS A 120 6.96 2.09 -8.95
CA HIS A 120 6.85 2.35 -7.51
C HIS A 120 6.51 3.81 -7.20
N GLY A 121 7.22 4.74 -7.84
CA GLY A 121 6.96 6.17 -7.70
C GLY A 121 8.08 6.95 -7.01
N ASP A 122 9.07 6.30 -6.46
CA ASP A 122 10.21 6.89 -5.76
C ASP A 122 11.06 7.86 -6.62
N ALA A 123 11.10 7.63 -7.93
CA ALA A 123 11.83 8.51 -8.85
C ALA A 123 11.29 9.96 -8.90
N TRP A 124 10.07 10.18 -8.44
CA TRP A 124 9.44 11.51 -8.36
C TRP A 124 9.47 12.11 -6.95
N ASP A 125 10.24 11.49 -6.04
CA ASP A 125 10.29 11.81 -4.61
C ASP A 125 11.14 13.05 -4.26
N GLY A 126 11.57 13.84 -5.21
CA GLY A 126 12.41 15.03 -4.96
C GLY A 126 11.88 15.98 -3.86
N VAL A 127 10.68 15.74 -3.35
CA VAL A 127 9.96 16.53 -2.35
C VAL A 127 9.61 15.75 -1.07
N MET A 128 9.81 14.40 -1.02
CA MET A 128 9.21 13.46 -0.05
C MET A 128 9.85 13.30 1.33
N LYS A 129 10.91 13.94 1.65
CA LYS A 129 11.57 13.72 2.97
C LYS A 129 10.72 14.07 4.20
N TYR A 130 9.53 14.65 4.02
CA TYR A 130 8.77 15.25 5.13
C TYR A 130 7.42 14.60 5.47
N ALA A 131 6.85 13.71 4.66
CA ALA A 131 5.50 13.19 4.89
C ALA A 131 5.42 11.94 5.78
N LYS A 132 6.46 11.11 5.82
CA LYS A 132 6.44 9.78 6.49
C LYS A 132 6.19 9.78 8.00
N TRP A 133 6.37 10.87 8.72
CA TRP A 133 6.09 10.87 10.16
C TRP A 133 4.75 11.48 10.55
N LEU A 134 4.03 12.03 9.57
CA LEU A 134 2.74 12.66 9.81
C LEU A 134 1.59 11.66 9.95
N SER A 135 1.63 10.53 9.24
CA SER A 135 0.60 9.48 9.35
C SER A 135 0.58 8.80 10.71
N LYS A 136 1.75 8.68 11.37
CA LYS A 136 1.84 8.13 12.73
C LYS A 136 1.22 8.99 13.82
N LEU A 137 0.84 10.22 13.51
CA LEU A 137 0.33 11.19 14.50
C LEU A 137 -1.21 11.31 14.54
N GLY A 138 -1.94 10.55 13.72
CA GLY A 138 -3.32 10.87 13.40
C GLY A 138 -4.38 10.68 14.48
N SER A 139 -4.36 9.71 15.35
CA SER A 139 -5.49 9.46 16.25
C SER A 139 -5.17 9.42 17.75
N ILE A 140 -4.07 8.79 18.14
CA ILE A 140 -3.71 8.68 19.56
C ILE A 140 -3.03 9.96 20.07
N ALA A 141 -2.41 10.70 19.15
CA ALA A 141 -1.61 11.86 19.47
C ALA A 141 -2.43 13.11 19.82
N TYR A 142 -3.65 13.27 19.32
CA TYR A 142 -4.37 14.55 19.51
C TYR A 142 -4.68 14.85 20.97
N GLU A 143 -5.22 13.89 21.73
CA GLU A 143 -5.48 14.08 23.17
C GLU A 143 -4.20 14.19 24.00
N LEU A 144 -3.20 13.35 23.67
CA LEU A 144 -1.88 13.41 24.31
C LEU A 144 -1.21 14.75 24.00
N LEU A 145 -1.31 15.24 22.77
CA LEU A 145 -0.78 16.50 22.30
C LEU A 145 -1.43 17.71 23.01
N LEU A 146 -2.72 17.67 23.30
CA LEU A 146 -3.38 18.72 24.09
C LEU A 146 -2.85 18.77 25.52
N LYS A 147 -2.68 17.62 26.18
CA LYS A 147 -2.08 17.53 27.50
C LYS A 147 -0.62 18.00 27.51
N ILE A 148 0.16 17.57 26.54
CA ILE A 148 1.56 18.00 26.34
C ILE A 148 1.62 19.51 26.08
N ASN A 149 0.69 20.07 25.30
CA ASN A 149 0.63 21.51 25.03
C ASN A 149 0.44 22.35 26.31
N ILE A 150 -0.36 21.87 27.25
CA ILE A 150 -0.55 22.53 28.56
C ILE A 150 0.78 22.56 29.33
N VAL A 151 1.45 21.40 29.41
CA VAL A 151 2.73 21.27 30.13
C VAL A 151 3.84 22.13 29.46
N ILE A 152 3.94 22.09 28.14
CA ILE A 152 4.92 22.93 27.41
C ILE A 152 4.67 24.41 27.68
N ASN A 153 3.43 24.87 27.62
CA ASN A 153 3.12 26.28 27.84
C ASN A 153 3.29 26.72 29.30
N PHE A 154 3.12 25.82 30.25
CA PHE A 154 3.47 26.08 31.67
C PHE A 154 4.96 26.37 31.80
N PHE A 155 5.86 25.53 31.27
CA PHE A 155 7.32 25.77 31.32
C PHE A 155 7.74 26.97 30.46
N ARG A 156 7.07 27.25 29.36
CA ARG A 156 7.30 28.45 28.54
C ARG A 156 6.97 29.72 29.31
N LYS A 157 5.84 29.74 30.03
CA LYS A 157 5.42 30.87 30.87
C LYS A 157 6.44 31.13 32.00
N LEU A 158 6.94 30.08 32.66
CA LEU A 158 8.01 30.21 33.68
C LEU A 158 9.31 30.81 33.12
N ARG A 159 9.53 30.66 31.80
CA ARG A 159 10.71 31.23 31.10
C ARG A 159 10.41 32.56 30.39
N GLY A 160 9.30 33.20 30.70
CA GLY A 160 8.89 34.46 30.04
C GLY A 160 8.62 34.38 28.56
N LYS A 161 8.34 33.18 28.00
CA LYS A 161 8.06 32.99 26.60
C LYS A 161 6.56 33.00 26.33
N ASN A 162 6.19 33.57 25.18
CA ASN A 162 4.80 33.65 24.73
C ASN A 162 4.18 32.26 24.50
N TYR A 163 2.84 32.18 24.58
CA TYR A 163 2.07 30.99 24.29
C TYR A 163 2.39 30.42 22.91
N TRP A 164 2.58 29.10 22.83
CA TRP A 164 2.80 28.37 21.60
C TRP A 164 1.73 27.30 21.41
N SER A 165 1.12 27.25 20.24
CA SER A 165 0.03 26.30 19.95
C SER A 165 0.56 25.11 19.17
N LEU A 166 0.59 23.96 19.82
CA LEU A 166 0.92 22.70 19.19
C LEU A 166 -0.13 22.33 18.12
N ALA A 167 -1.42 22.66 18.36
CA ALA A 167 -2.50 22.45 17.41
C ALA A 167 -2.28 23.26 16.11
N LYS A 168 -1.85 24.52 16.22
CA LYS A 168 -1.53 25.35 15.04
C LYS A 168 -0.34 24.79 14.26
N PHE A 169 0.67 24.32 14.94
CA PHE A 169 1.84 23.67 14.31
C PHE A 169 1.44 22.40 13.56
N LEU A 170 0.61 21.54 14.17
CA LEU A 170 0.11 20.33 13.52
C LEU A 170 -0.78 20.63 12.31
N LYS A 171 -1.71 21.58 12.44
CA LYS A 171 -2.54 22.03 11.32
C LYS A 171 -1.69 22.47 10.13
N TYR A 172 -0.62 23.20 10.38
CA TYR A 172 0.32 23.61 9.32
C TYR A 172 1.04 22.40 8.69
N LYS A 173 1.46 21.44 9.51
CA LYS A 173 2.11 20.19 9.03
C LYS A 173 1.15 19.34 8.19
N VAL A 174 -0.09 19.15 8.65
CA VAL A 174 -1.13 18.43 7.90
C VAL A 174 -1.41 19.11 6.55
N LYS A 175 -1.57 20.44 6.55
CA LYS A 175 -1.76 21.20 5.30
C LYS A 175 -0.62 20.97 4.30
N ASN A 176 0.63 20.96 4.78
CA ASN A 176 1.79 20.72 3.91
C ASN A 176 1.82 19.28 3.38
N ALA A 177 1.42 18.28 4.18
CA ALA A 177 1.33 16.91 3.73
C ALA A 177 0.27 16.72 2.65
N VAL A 178 -0.93 17.29 2.85
CA VAL A 178 -2.01 17.24 1.86
C VAL A 178 -1.59 17.93 0.54
N LYS A 179 -0.99 19.12 0.64
CA LYS A 179 -0.45 19.82 -0.54
C LYS A 179 0.56 18.95 -1.28
N TYR A 180 1.42 18.31 -0.53
CA TYR A 180 2.46 17.46 -1.05
C TYR A 180 1.90 16.22 -1.79
N ILE A 181 0.95 15.49 -1.17
CA ILE A 181 0.26 14.36 -1.81
C ILE A 181 -0.31 14.80 -3.16
N GLY A 182 -1.05 15.91 -3.18
CA GLY A 182 -1.64 16.43 -4.43
C GLY A 182 -0.62 16.86 -5.49
N GLU A 183 0.56 17.34 -5.11
CA GLU A 183 1.64 17.65 -6.06
C GLU A 183 2.27 16.37 -6.64
N TYR A 184 2.43 15.34 -5.82
CA TYR A 184 2.92 14.03 -6.25
C TYR A 184 1.97 13.38 -7.27
N GLU A 185 0.68 13.33 -6.95
CA GLU A 185 -0.37 12.77 -7.81
C GLU A 185 -0.40 13.47 -9.18
N LYS A 186 -0.39 14.81 -9.18
CA LYS A 186 -0.35 15.63 -10.40
C LYS A 186 0.91 15.37 -11.22
N THR A 187 2.06 15.25 -10.56
CA THR A 187 3.34 15.01 -11.25
C THR A 187 3.35 13.69 -11.98
N LEU A 188 2.90 12.62 -11.31
CA LEU A 188 2.79 11.29 -11.90
C LEU A 188 1.76 11.23 -13.03
N SER A 189 0.58 11.84 -12.83
CA SER A 189 -0.47 11.90 -13.85
C SER A 189 0.00 12.68 -15.08
N ASN A 190 0.67 13.82 -14.91
CA ASN A 190 1.25 14.59 -15.99
C ASN A 190 2.33 13.81 -16.75
N TYR A 191 3.13 13.00 -16.03
CA TYR A 191 4.11 12.12 -16.68
C TYR A 191 3.41 11.06 -17.54
N ALA A 192 2.39 10.38 -17.00
CA ALA A 192 1.61 9.38 -17.73
C ALA A 192 0.94 10.00 -18.98
N LYS A 193 0.33 11.18 -18.85
CA LYS A 193 -0.29 11.94 -19.94
C LYS A 193 0.70 12.25 -21.06
N ARG A 194 1.89 12.75 -20.71
CA ARG A 194 2.95 13.03 -21.72
C ARG A 194 3.43 11.79 -22.44
N LYS A 195 3.38 10.64 -21.77
CA LYS A 195 3.75 9.34 -22.34
C LYS A 195 2.59 8.61 -23.02
N LYS A 196 1.41 9.24 -23.11
CA LYS A 196 0.18 8.71 -23.75
C LYS A 196 -0.33 7.41 -23.09
N PHE A 197 -0.21 7.31 -21.77
CA PHE A 197 -0.86 6.28 -20.97
C PHE A 197 -2.23 6.75 -20.50
N ASP A 198 -3.18 5.83 -20.38
CA ASP A 198 -4.52 6.08 -19.86
C ASP A 198 -4.50 6.24 -18.33
N GLY A 199 -3.47 5.71 -17.68
CA GLY A 199 -3.30 5.84 -16.24
C GLY A 199 -1.92 5.42 -15.73
N ILE A 200 -1.74 5.60 -14.43
CA ILE A 200 -0.53 5.21 -13.69
C ILE A 200 -0.94 4.48 -12.41
N ILE A 201 -0.25 3.38 -12.12
CA ILE A 201 -0.41 2.60 -10.89
C ILE A 201 0.90 2.72 -10.11
N CYS A 202 0.81 3.12 -8.84
CA CYS A 202 1.99 3.33 -7.99
C CYS A 202 1.75 2.94 -6.52
N GLY A 203 2.78 3.07 -5.69
CA GLY A 203 2.78 2.96 -4.24
C GLY A 203 3.48 4.17 -3.61
N HIS A 204 4.47 3.90 -2.75
CA HIS A 204 5.46 4.82 -2.18
C HIS A 204 4.95 5.80 -1.13
N ILE A 205 3.80 6.45 -1.34
CA ILE A 205 3.27 7.44 -0.39
C ILE A 205 2.35 6.83 0.67
N HIS A 206 2.16 5.52 0.68
CA HIS A 206 1.32 4.77 1.62
C HIS A 206 -0.13 5.30 1.71
N HIS A 207 -0.64 5.85 0.62
CA HIS A 207 -1.98 6.42 0.54
C HIS A 207 -2.75 5.80 -0.63
N ALA A 208 -3.63 4.85 -0.31
CA ALA A 208 -4.45 4.20 -1.33
C ALA A 208 -5.45 5.20 -1.92
N GLU A 209 -5.44 5.36 -3.25
CA GLU A 209 -6.26 6.38 -3.91
C GLU A 209 -6.60 5.97 -5.35
N ASP A 210 -7.78 6.38 -5.80
CA ASP A 210 -8.26 6.24 -7.18
C ASP A 210 -8.83 7.58 -7.64
N LEU A 211 -8.07 8.31 -8.45
CA LEU A 211 -8.41 9.64 -8.93
C LEU A 211 -8.33 9.72 -10.45
N ASN A 212 -9.24 10.46 -11.06
CA ASN A 212 -9.09 10.90 -12.45
C ASN A 212 -8.58 12.34 -12.49
N LEU A 213 -7.34 12.50 -12.96
CA LEU A 213 -6.68 13.80 -13.06
C LEU A 213 -6.48 14.15 -14.53
N ASP A 214 -7.29 15.09 -15.04
CA ASP A 214 -7.23 15.59 -16.41
C ASP A 214 -7.27 14.48 -17.49
N GLY A 215 -8.10 13.46 -17.26
CA GLY A 215 -8.31 12.33 -18.16
C GLY A 215 -7.31 11.18 -18.00
N VAL A 216 -6.42 11.23 -17.01
CA VAL A 216 -5.50 10.16 -16.63
C VAL A 216 -5.92 9.58 -15.29
N ASN A 217 -6.07 8.26 -15.19
CA ASN A 217 -6.35 7.60 -13.93
C ASN A 217 -5.07 7.45 -13.10
N TYR A 218 -5.04 8.07 -11.94
CA TYR A 218 -4.03 7.87 -10.91
C TYR A 218 -4.53 6.85 -9.90
N LEU A 219 -3.80 5.76 -9.73
CA LEU A 219 -4.14 4.66 -8.84
C LEU A 219 -2.96 4.38 -7.90
N ASN A 220 -3.19 4.43 -6.59
CA ASN A 220 -2.18 4.09 -5.59
C ASN A 220 -2.61 2.85 -4.79
N CYS A 221 -1.70 1.90 -4.64
CA CYS A 221 -1.97 0.62 -3.97
C CYS A 221 -2.09 0.75 -2.44
N GLY A 222 -1.60 1.86 -1.86
CA GLY A 222 -1.48 2.03 -0.41
C GLY A 222 -0.33 1.22 0.17
N ASP A 223 -0.53 0.53 1.31
CA ASP A 223 0.52 -0.18 2.04
C ASP A 223 0.02 -1.41 2.81
N TRP A 224 0.98 -2.22 3.32
CA TRP A 224 0.75 -3.35 4.22
C TRP A 224 1.45 -3.17 5.57
N VAL A 225 1.57 -1.93 6.01
CA VAL A 225 2.10 -1.52 7.32
C VAL A 225 0.97 -0.96 8.20
N GLU A 226 0.18 -0.03 7.65
CA GLU A 226 -0.89 0.66 8.39
C GLU A 226 -2.28 0.39 7.79
N SER A 227 -2.43 0.60 6.47
CA SER A 227 -3.74 0.59 5.79
C SER A 227 -4.20 -0.80 5.37
N CYS A 228 -3.28 -1.74 5.13
CA CYS A 228 -3.55 -3.09 4.63
C CYS A 228 -4.44 -3.07 3.39
N THR A 229 -3.99 -2.38 2.34
CA THR A 229 -4.74 -2.17 1.11
C THR A 229 -4.12 -2.87 -0.09
N ALA A 230 -4.94 -3.19 -1.06
CA ALA A 230 -4.54 -3.66 -2.37
C ALA A 230 -5.42 -3.00 -3.43
N LEU A 231 -4.86 -2.74 -4.61
CA LEU A 231 -5.64 -2.38 -5.78
C LEU A 231 -5.95 -3.66 -6.57
N ALA A 232 -7.16 -3.80 -7.07
CA ALA A 232 -7.57 -4.94 -7.87
C ALA A 232 -8.27 -4.51 -9.16
N GLU A 233 -7.93 -5.16 -10.26
CA GLU A 233 -8.66 -5.09 -11.53
C GLU A 233 -9.63 -6.25 -11.62
N LYS A 234 -10.89 -5.95 -11.84
CA LYS A 234 -11.94 -6.94 -12.10
C LYS A 234 -11.90 -7.44 -13.53
N TYR A 235 -12.65 -8.51 -13.81
CA TYR A 235 -12.74 -9.06 -15.17
C TYR A 235 -13.50 -8.17 -16.16
N ASP A 236 -14.25 -7.18 -15.66
CA ASP A 236 -14.88 -6.15 -16.48
C ASP A 236 -13.95 -4.97 -16.81
N GLY A 237 -12.71 -4.99 -16.31
CA GLY A 237 -11.69 -3.95 -16.52
C GLY A 237 -11.83 -2.75 -15.60
N THR A 238 -12.74 -2.79 -14.61
CA THR A 238 -12.83 -1.77 -13.57
C THR A 238 -11.83 -2.03 -12.44
N PHE A 239 -11.41 -0.97 -11.75
CA PHE A 239 -10.55 -1.08 -10.58
C PHE A 239 -11.34 -0.90 -9.29
N GLU A 240 -10.83 -1.49 -8.20
CA GLU A 240 -11.30 -1.25 -6.85
C GLU A 240 -10.13 -1.27 -5.86
N ILE A 241 -10.21 -0.42 -4.84
CA ILE A 241 -9.30 -0.47 -3.69
C ILE A 241 -9.91 -1.40 -2.65
N ILE A 242 -9.15 -2.44 -2.28
CA ILE A 242 -9.54 -3.40 -1.25
C ILE A 242 -8.91 -2.96 0.06
N TYR A 243 -9.72 -2.58 1.04
CA TYR A 243 -9.31 -2.39 2.43
C TYR A 243 -9.49 -3.72 3.15
N TRP A 244 -8.38 -4.44 3.39
CA TRP A 244 -8.47 -5.84 3.83
C TRP A 244 -9.16 -6.00 5.18
N ASP A 245 -8.91 -5.12 6.14
CA ASP A 245 -9.57 -5.20 7.45
C ASP A 245 -11.08 -5.10 7.35
N LYS A 246 -11.61 -4.16 6.57
CA LYS A 246 -13.05 -4.03 6.31
C LYS A 246 -13.60 -5.24 5.57
N LYS A 247 -12.88 -5.67 4.52
CA LYS A 247 -13.30 -6.81 3.71
C LYS A 247 -13.34 -8.11 4.50
N ARG A 248 -12.40 -8.31 5.41
CA ARG A 248 -12.35 -9.44 6.33
C ARG A 248 -13.54 -9.46 7.29
N GLU A 249 -13.96 -8.31 7.81
CA GLU A 249 -15.13 -8.20 8.67
C GLU A 249 -16.41 -8.57 7.94
N GLU A 250 -16.63 -8.04 6.72
CA GLU A 250 -17.76 -8.42 5.86
C GLU A 250 -17.77 -9.94 5.62
N TYR A 251 -16.61 -10.52 5.37
CA TYR A 251 -16.44 -11.94 5.11
C TYR A 251 -16.76 -12.82 6.33
N ASN A 252 -16.37 -12.39 7.52
CA ASN A 252 -16.67 -13.09 8.76
C ASN A 252 -18.16 -13.03 9.08
N LEU A 253 -18.81 -11.89 8.84
CA LEU A 253 -20.26 -11.72 9.01
C LEU A 253 -21.05 -12.65 8.08
N GLU A 254 -20.66 -12.73 6.78
CA GLU A 254 -21.30 -13.64 5.82
C GLU A 254 -21.17 -15.13 6.21
N ASN A 255 -20.04 -15.52 6.81
CA ASN A 255 -19.83 -16.90 7.26
C ASN A 255 -20.66 -17.24 8.51
N ILE A 256 -20.79 -16.30 9.46
CA ILE A 256 -21.62 -16.47 10.65
C ILE A 256 -23.10 -16.71 10.25
N ASP A 257 -23.60 -15.99 9.27
CA ASP A 257 -24.97 -16.15 8.78
C ASP A 257 -25.17 -17.49 8.03
N LYS A 258 -24.19 -17.94 7.26
CA LYS A 258 -24.24 -19.25 6.59
C LYS A 258 -24.21 -20.41 7.57
N ASP A 259 -23.41 -20.33 8.61
CA ASP A 259 -23.33 -21.36 9.65
C ASP A 259 -24.66 -21.42 10.46
N LYS A 260 -25.30 -20.28 10.71
CA LYS A 260 -26.63 -20.23 11.34
C LYS A 260 -27.70 -20.91 10.46
N VAL A 261 -27.73 -20.57 9.15
CA VAL A 261 -28.68 -21.16 8.21
C VAL A 261 -28.48 -22.66 8.04
N THR A 262 -27.24 -23.14 8.08
CA THR A 262 -26.92 -24.55 7.97
C THR A 262 -27.29 -25.33 9.24
N SER A 263 -27.18 -24.72 10.41
CA SER A 263 -27.60 -25.30 11.68
C SER A 263 -29.11 -25.45 11.79
N PHE A 264 -29.89 -24.50 11.27
CA PHE A 264 -31.36 -24.59 11.21
C PHE A 264 -31.85 -25.69 10.24
N LYS A 265 -31.14 -25.94 9.15
CA LYS A 265 -31.48 -27.03 8.19
C LYS A 265 -31.10 -28.42 8.67
N LYS A 266 -30.25 -28.57 9.68
CA LYS A 266 -29.90 -29.87 10.30
C LYS A 266 -30.79 -30.20 11.52
N ALA A 267 -31.55 -29.26 11.99
CA ALA A 267 -32.44 -29.40 13.15
C ALA A 267 -33.93 -29.57 12.76
N SER A 268 -34.22 -29.54 11.45
CA SER A 268 -35.51 -29.88 10.85
C SER A 268 -35.38 -31.16 10.02
#